data_291f77490b9c60d519ccb261bbdf6491
#
_entry.id   291f77490b9c60d519ccb261bbdf6491
#
_cell.length_a   1.000
_cell.length_b   1.000
_cell.length_c   1.000
_cell.angle_alpha   90.00
_cell.angle_beta   90.00
_cell.angle_gamma   90.00
#
_symmetry.space_group_name_H-M   'P 1'
#
loop_
_entity.id
_entity.type
_entity.pdbx_description
1 polymer ?
#
loop_
_entity_poly.entity_id
_entity_poly.type
_entity_poly.pdbx_seq_one_letter_code
_entity_poly.pdbx_strand_id
1 'polypeptide(L)'
;WYLRAAAEAPYLREPWVELARLLYQREEWDGVLYAAGQALAVQERPRTYICEPEAWGSLPHDLRCQAFYHTGRPILALEEARRALALSPKDRRLRENVELLERQMRHTEASTPY
;
A
#
# COMPACT_ATOMS: atom_id res chain seq x y z
N TRP A 1 8.36 -10.37 15.93
CA TRP A 1 8.17 -11.70 15.35
C TRP A 1 7.98 -11.65 13.84
N TYR A 2 7.12 -10.76 13.35
CA TYR A 2 6.91 -10.61 11.91
C TYR A 2 8.15 -10.12 11.19
N LEU A 3 8.92 -9.22 11.79
CA LEU A 3 10.15 -8.74 11.18
C LEU A 3 11.18 -9.87 11.06
N ARG A 4 11.24 -10.74 12.05
CA ARG A 4 12.12 -11.90 12.01
C ARG A 4 11.70 -12.87 10.90
N ALA A 5 10.40 -13.12 10.76
CA ALA A 5 9.89 -13.99 9.69
C ALA A 5 10.21 -13.43 8.32
N ALA A 6 10.07 -12.10 8.13
CA ALA A 6 10.40 -11.43 6.88
C ALA A 6 11.90 -11.54 6.58
N ALA A 7 12.75 -11.40 7.60
CA ALA A 7 14.19 -11.50 7.43
C ALA A 7 14.65 -12.93 7.08
N GLU A 8 13.95 -13.95 7.60
CA GLU A 8 14.24 -15.36 7.30
C GLU A 8 13.75 -15.78 5.92
N ALA A 9 12.71 -15.13 5.39
CA ALA A 9 12.14 -15.46 4.09
C ALA A 9 11.92 -14.19 3.25
N PRO A 10 12.99 -13.44 2.92
CA PRO A 10 12.85 -12.15 2.25
C PRO A 10 12.31 -12.27 0.82
N TYR A 11 12.33 -13.47 0.23
CA TYR A 11 11.80 -13.71 -1.11
C TYR A 11 10.29 -13.91 -1.14
N LEU A 12 9.62 -13.88 0.01
CA LEU A 12 8.17 -14.00 0.11
C LEU A 12 7.56 -12.66 0.47
N ARG A 13 6.45 -12.31 -0.20
CA ARG A 13 5.73 -11.08 0.13
C ARG A 13 4.93 -11.17 1.41
N GLU A 14 4.41 -12.35 1.72
CA GLU A 14 3.45 -12.54 2.80
C GLU A 14 3.96 -12.03 4.17
N PRO A 15 5.19 -12.36 4.62
CA PRO A 15 5.68 -11.82 5.89
C PRO A 15 5.77 -10.29 5.91
N TRP A 16 6.17 -9.68 4.79
CA TRP A 16 6.24 -8.23 4.70
C TRP A 16 4.87 -7.58 4.75
N VAL A 17 3.87 -8.18 4.09
CA VAL A 17 2.50 -7.67 4.11
C VAL A 17 1.90 -7.82 5.50
N GLU A 18 2.14 -8.93 6.19
CA GLU A 18 1.66 -9.10 7.56
C GLU A 18 2.28 -8.09 8.52
N LEU A 19 3.57 -7.82 8.36
CA LEU A 19 4.23 -6.77 9.14
C LEU A 19 3.60 -5.41 8.86
N ALA A 20 3.34 -5.09 7.59
CA ALA A 20 2.71 -3.83 7.23
C ALA A 20 1.31 -3.70 7.83
N ARG A 21 0.53 -4.78 7.84
CA ARG A 21 -0.79 -4.79 8.47
C ARG A 21 -0.73 -4.51 9.97
N LEU A 22 0.23 -5.14 10.65
CA LEU A 22 0.41 -4.94 12.08
C LEU A 22 0.77 -3.49 12.39
N LEU A 23 1.71 -2.94 11.61
CA LEU A 23 2.12 -1.55 11.78
C LEU A 23 1.01 -0.57 11.42
N TYR A 24 0.16 -0.93 10.45
CA TYR A 24 -1.02 -0.15 10.09
C TYR A 24 -1.99 -0.06 11.28
N GLN A 25 -2.22 -1.18 11.96
CA GLN A 25 -3.10 -1.19 13.13
C GLN A 25 -2.56 -0.34 14.28
N ARG A 26 -1.24 -0.18 14.35
CA ARG A 26 -0.58 0.65 15.35
C ARG A 26 -0.37 2.09 14.88
N GLU A 27 -0.80 2.41 13.67
CA GLU A 27 -0.63 3.72 13.06
C GLU A 27 0.84 4.14 12.94
N GLU A 28 1.75 3.18 12.80
CA GLU A 28 3.17 3.40 12.56
C GLU A 28 3.42 3.50 11.06
N TRP A 29 3.10 4.65 10.50
CA TRP A 29 3.03 4.84 9.04
C TRP A 29 4.36 4.67 8.32
N ASP A 30 5.46 5.12 8.91
CA ASP A 30 6.78 4.93 8.30
C ASP A 30 7.13 3.44 8.21
N GLY A 31 6.76 2.67 9.23
CA GLY A 31 6.93 1.21 9.21
C GLY A 31 6.06 0.55 8.15
N VAL A 32 4.83 1.03 7.96
CA VAL A 32 3.94 0.54 6.89
C VAL A 32 4.58 0.77 5.53
N LEU A 33 5.12 1.96 5.28
CA LEU A 33 5.79 2.28 4.02
C LEU A 33 7.00 1.37 3.78
N TYR A 34 7.79 1.13 4.81
CA TYR A 34 8.96 0.26 4.70
C TYR A 34 8.54 -1.18 4.38
N ALA A 35 7.63 -1.74 5.18
CA ALA A 35 7.24 -3.14 5.02
C ALA A 35 6.50 -3.39 3.69
N ALA A 36 5.57 -2.51 3.34
CA ALA A 36 4.85 -2.63 2.07
C ALA A 36 5.80 -2.43 0.88
N GLY A 37 6.77 -1.52 1.00
CA GLY A 37 7.79 -1.33 -0.02
C GLY A 37 8.65 -2.57 -0.23
N GLN A 38 9.04 -3.24 0.84
CA GLN A 38 9.80 -4.50 0.75
C GLN A 38 8.95 -5.60 0.11
N ALA A 39 7.65 -5.66 0.43
CA ALA A 39 6.76 -6.62 -0.20
C ALA A 39 6.71 -6.42 -1.71
N LEU A 40 6.60 -5.17 -2.16
CA LEU A 40 6.55 -4.84 -3.58
C LEU A 40 7.88 -5.07 -4.30
N ALA A 41 8.99 -5.07 -3.58
CA ALA A 41 10.29 -5.39 -4.16
C ALA A 41 10.42 -6.88 -4.50
N VAL A 42 9.60 -7.74 -3.90
CA VAL A 42 9.54 -9.16 -4.25
C VAL A 42 8.65 -9.30 -5.50
N GLN A 43 9.26 -9.48 -6.66
CA GLN A 43 8.54 -9.48 -7.93
C GLN A 43 8.14 -10.86 -8.42
N GLU A 44 8.89 -11.90 -8.06
CA GLU A 44 8.61 -13.25 -8.51
C GLU A 44 7.86 -14.06 -7.44
N ARG A 45 6.71 -14.60 -7.85
CA ARG A 45 5.93 -15.49 -6.99
C ARG A 45 6.54 -16.89 -7.01
N PRO A 46 6.89 -17.48 -5.86
CA PRO A 46 7.45 -18.84 -5.83
C PRO A 46 6.46 -19.85 -6.39
N ARG A 47 6.93 -20.73 -7.27
CA ARG A 47 6.06 -21.72 -7.93
C ARG A 47 5.63 -22.85 -6.98
N THR A 48 6.48 -23.17 -6.02
CA THR A 48 6.24 -24.30 -5.10
C THR A 48 5.59 -23.89 -3.79
N TYR A 49 5.25 -22.61 -3.65
CA TYR A 49 4.69 -22.06 -2.43
C TYR A 49 3.27 -21.55 -2.69
N ILE A 50 2.36 -21.86 -1.76
CA ILE A 50 0.99 -21.33 -1.85
C ILE A 50 1.00 -19.88 -1.36
N CYS A 51 0.87 -18.94 -2.30
CA CYS A 51 0.88 -17.52 -2.00
C CYS A 51 -0.53 -17.00 -1.72
N GLU A 52 -0.64 -16.10 -0.75
CA GLU A 52 -1.90 -15.39 -0.52
C GLU A 52 -2.13 -14.39 -1.67
N PRO A 53 -3.28 -14.48 -2.37
CA PRO A 53 -3.54 -13.57 -3.50
C PRO A 53 -3.48 -12.08 -3.12
N GLU A 54 -3.90 -11.74 -1.91
CA GLU A 54 -3.90 -10.35 -1.44
C GLU A 54 -2.50 -9.75 -1.40
N ALA A 55 -1.49 -10.54 -0.98
CA ALA A 55 -0.11 -10.07 -0.91
C ALA A 55 0.45 -9.73 -2.29
N TRP A 56 -0.02 -10.41 -3.33
CA TRP A 56 0.43 -10.21 -4.71
C TRP A 56 -0.53 -9.33 -5.53
N GLY A 57 -1.62 -8.87 -4.92
CA GLY A 57 -2.60 -7.99 -5.54
C GLY A 57 -2.47 -6.55 -5.10
N SER A 58 -3.59 -5.93 -4.83
CA SER A 58 -3.68 -4.49 -4.51
C SER A 58 -3.30 -4.13 -3.09
N LEU A 59 -3.27 -5.08 -2.16
CA LEU A 59 -3.11 -4.78 -0.74
C LEU A 59 -1.84 -3.99 -0.39
N PRO A 60 -0.63 -4.35 -0.88
CA PRO A 60 0.56 -3.56 -0.55
C PRO A 60 0.44 -2.10 -1.01
N HIS A 61 -0.14 -1.86 -2.18
CA HIS A 61 -0.35 -0.50 -2.70
C HIS A 61 -1.38 0.25 -1.86
N ASP A 62 -2.45 -0.42 -1.45
CA ASP A 62 -3.47 0.19 -0.60
C ASP A 62 -2.88 0.59 0.76
N LEU A 63 -2.08 -0.27 1.37
CA LEU A 63 -1.40 0.05 2.62
C LEU A 63 -0.46 1.25 2.48
N ARG A 64 0.29 1.32 1.38
CA ARG A 64 1.14 2.47 1.10
C ARG A 64 0.31 3.74 0.89
N CYS A 65 -0.80 3.62 0.19
CA CYS A 65 -1.72 4.74 -0.01
C CYS A 65 -2.15 5.33 1.33
N GLN A 66 -2.59 4.49 2.26
CA GLN A 66 -3.03 4.94 3.58
C GLN A 66 -1.89 5.60 4.35
N ALA A 67 -0.69 5.01 4.30
CA ALA A 67 0.47 5.56 5.00
C ALA A 67 0.89 6.92 4.42
N PHE A 68 0.91 7.07 3.11
CA PHE A 68 1.22 8.37 2.50
C PHE A 68 0.16 9.42 2.84
N TYR A 69 -1.11 9.02 2.84
CA TYR A 69 -2.19 9.94 3.20
C TYR A 69 -2.02 10.45 4.64
N HIS A 70 -1.79 9.56 5.59
CA HIS A 70 -1.66 9.92 7.00
C HIS A 70 -0.36 10.67 7.33
N THR A 71 0.65 10.57 6.46
CA THR A 71 1.90 11.32 6.64
C THR A 71 1.94 12.63 5.85
N GLY A 72 0.81 13.05 5.29
CA GLY A 72 0.69 14.32 4.60
C GLY A 72 1.30 14.35 3.20
N ARG A 73 1.28 13.22 2.49
CA ARG A 73 1.82 13.11 1.13
C ARG A 73 0.71 12.68 0.16
N PRO A 74 -0.28 13.54 -0.10
CA PRO A 74 -1.46 13.14 -0.88
C PRO A 74 -1.16 12.79 -2.34
N ILE A 75 -0.13 13.38 -2.94
CA ILE A 75 0.26 13.06 -4.32
C ILE A 75 0.73 11.62 -4.42
N LEU A 76 1.60 11.19 -3.49
CA LEU A 76 2.09 9.82 -3.44
C LEU A 76 0.98 8.84 -3.08
N ALA A 77 0.07 9.24 -2.19
CA ALA A 77 -1.10 8.44 -1.84
C ALA A 77 -1.97 8.19 -3.08
N LEU A 78 -2.19 9.22 -3.90
CA LEU A 78 -3.00 9.08 -5.12
C LEU A 78 -2.34 8.14 -6.12
N GLU A 79 -1.02 8.22 -6.29
CA GLU A 79 -0.30 7.30 -7.17
C GLU A 79 -0.48 5.84 -6.73
N GLU A 80 -0.34 5.57 -5.44
CA GLU A 80 -0.53 4.22 -4.90
C GLU A 80 -1.98 3.77 -5.00
N ALA A 81 -2.94 4.67 -4.77
CA ALA A 81 -4.36 4.36 -4.93
C ALA A 81 -4.68 3.94 -6.37
N ARG A 82 -4.12 4.64 -7.35
CA ARG A 82 -4.31 4.30 -8.76
C ARG A 82 -3.70 2.95 -9.09
N ARG A 83 -2.52 2.63 -8.54
CA ARG A 83 -1.88 1.33 -8.74
C ARG A 83 -2.71 0.21 -8.13
N ALA A 84 -3.24 0.43 -6.92
CA ALA A 84 -4.13 -0.55 -6.28
C ALA A 84 -5.38 -0.79 -7.11
N LEU A 85 -6.00 0.27 -7.60
CA LEU A 85 -7.20 0.17 -8.43
C LEU A 85 -6.92 -0.56 -9.76
N ALA A 86 -5.75 -0.32 -10.36
CA ALA A 86 -5.37 -1.00 -11.59
C ALA A 86 -5.27 -2.52 -11.40
N LEU A 87 -4.86 -2.96 -10.21
CA LEU A 87 -4.76 -4.39 -9.88
C LEU A 87 -6.11 -4.98 -9.46
N SER A 88 -7.03 -4.17 -8.96
CA SER A 88 -8.36 -4.61 -8.52
C SER A 88 -9.42 -3.62 -9.00
N PRO A 89 -9.65 -3.52 -10.32
CA PRO A 89 -10.50 -2.45 -10.88
C PRO A 89 -11.97 -2.56 -10.50
N LYS A 90 -12.41 -3.70 -9.99
CA LYS A 90 -13.81 -3.89 -9.55
C LYS A 90 -14.00 -3.58 -8.07
N ASP A 91 -12.95 -3.27 -7.35
CA ASP A 91 -13.04 -2.95 -5.93
C ASP A 91 -13.58 -1.53 -5.77
N ARG A 92 -14.80 -1.43 -5.26
CA ARG A 92 -15.49 -0.15 -5.06
C ARG A 92 -14.74 0.76 -4.09
N ARG A 93 -14.20 0.19 -3.01
CA ARG A 93 -13.48 0.96 -1.99
C ARG A 93 -12.24 1.63 -2.57
N LEU A 94 -11.50 0.91 -3.41
CA LEU A 94 -10.31 1.47 -4.05
C LEU A 94 -10.68 2.57 -5.05
N ARG A 95 -11.78 2.40 -5.76
CA ARG A 95 -12.29 3.43 -6.69
C ARG A 95 -12.68 4.70 -5.92
N GLU A 96 -13.37 4.54 -4.81
CA GLU A 96 -13.77 5.67 -3.97
C GLU A 96 -12.54 6.38 -3.39
N ASN A 97 -11.50 5.64 -3.01
CA ASN A 97 -10.26 6.25 -2.53
C ASN A 97 -9.61 7.14 -3.59
N VAL A 98 -9.54 6.66 -4.83
CA VAL A 98 -8.96 7.45 -5.94
C VAL A 98 -9.79 8.73 -6.15
N GLU A 99 -11.10 8.59 -6.22
CA GLU A 99 -12.00 9.75 -6.42
C GLU A 99 -11.86 10.78 -5.30
N LEU A 100 -11.78 10.32 -4.06
CA LEU A 100 -11.63 11.20 -2.91
C LEU A 100 -10.31 11.97 -2.97
N LEU A 101 -9.21 11.26 -3.25
CA LEU A 101 -7.90 11.89 -3.32
C LEU A 101 -7.81 12.88 -4.48
N GLU A 102 -8.36 12.54 -5.65
CA GLU A 102 -8.41 13.46 -6.78
C GLU A 102 -9.19 14.72 -6.46
N ARG A 103 -10.31 14.57 -5.77
CA ARG A 103 -11.16 15.70 -5.35
C ARG A 103 -10.40 16.60 -4.37
N GLN A 104 -9.72 16.02 -3.40
CA GLN A 104 -8.95 16.79 -2.43
C GLN A 104 -7.81 17.57 -3.10
N MET A 105 -7.14 16.97 -4.07
CA MET A 105 -6.07 17.64 -4.79
C MET A 105 -6.58 18.79 -5.63
N ARG A 106 -7.71 18.63 -6.32
CA ARG A 106 -8.33 19.72 -7.08
C ARG A 106 -8.75 20.86 -6.15
N HIS A 107 -9.29 20.52 -4.98
CA HIS A 107 -9.68 21.53 -4.00
C HIS A 107 -8.47 22.31 -3.48
N THR A 108 -7.36 21.61 -3.21
CA THR A 108 -6.13 22.23 -2.75
C THR A 108 -5.56 23.18 -3.81
N GLU A 109 -5.55 22.76 -5.08
CA GLU A 109 -5.11 23.61 -6.19
C GLU A 109 -6.00 24.85 -6.33
N ALA A 110 -7.32 24.67 -6.23
CA ALA A 110 -8.26 25.78 -6.34
C ALA A 110 -8.16 26.78 -5.19
N SER A 111 -7.74 26.34 -4.02
CA SER A 111 -7.65 27.19 -2.83
C SER A 111 -6.26 27.81 -2.63
N THR A 112 -5.27 27.47 -3.47
CA THR A 112 -3.93 28.04 -3.38
C THR A 112 -3.89 29.41 -4.04
N PRO A 113 -3.69 30.49 -3.28
CA PRO A 113 -3.57 31.82 -3.89
C PRO A 113 -2.18 32.02 -4.50
N TYR A 114 -2.12 32.79 -5.53
CA TYR A 114 -0.87 33.18 -6.16
C TYR A 114 -0.67 34.68 -6.00
#